data_d71e1d91d83a77649320291752f6f624
#
_entry.id   d71e1d91d83a77649320291752f6f624
#
_cell.length_a   1.000
_cell.length_b   1.000
_cell.length_c   1.000
_cell.angle_alpha   90.00
_cell.angle_beta   90.00
_cell.angle_gamma   90.00
#
_symmetry.space_group_name_H-M   'P 1'
#
loop_
_entity.id
_entity.type
_entity.pdbx_description
1 polymer ?
#
loop_
_entity_poly.entity_id
_entity_poly.type
_entity_poly.pdbx_seq_one_letter_code
_entity_poly.pdbx_strand_id
1 'polypeptide(L)'
;MSNNENIFIRAMKKGDIDSVNAIIEACVMGWDLPERVKRLSLGSYRYTEHDLDHLTAVVAVMTGNGIVGIATWNFTAAEDLPKNQHGMQLHGLYVAPRHQRRGVGSRLINCALEAAREQGMEGLTVKAQSDATGYFQSRGFTNLPVENEERDYPHRLWLAV
;
A
#
# COMPACT_ATOMS: atom_id res chain seq x y z
N MET A 1 15.66 23.22 12.92
CA MET A 1 14.72 22.48 13.77
C MET A 1 14.14 21.34 12.98
N SER A 2 14.45 20.13 13.37
CA SER A 2 13.74 18.99 12.81
C SER A 2 12.30 19.08 13.30
N ASN A 3 11.37 19.25 12.40
CA ASN A 3 9.98 18.97 12.69
C ASN A 3 9.88 17.46 12.95
N ASN A 4 10.15 17.07 14.18
CA ASN A 4 9.78 15.76 14.67
C ASN A 4 8.26 15.75 14.80
N GLU A 5 7.61 15.78 13.66
CA GLU A 5 6.20 15.46 13.59
C GLU A 5 6.10 14.03 14.05
N ASN A 6 5.55 13.82 15.23
CA ASN A 6 5.38 12.48 15.78
C ASN A 6 4.37 11.72 14.94
N ILE A 7 4.88 10.80 14.15
CA ILE A 7 4.08 9.87 13.38
C ILE A 7 4.10 8.53 14.11
N PHE A 8 2.94 7.98 14.38
CA PHE A 8 2.83 6.62 14.91
C PHE A 8 1.88 5.80 14.04
N ILE A 9 2.09 4.50 14.02
CA ILE A 9 1.27 3.58 13.24
C ILE A 9 0.45 2.74 14.21
N ARG A 10 -0.84 2.63 13.93
CA ARG A 10 -1.78 1.80 14.69
C ARG A 10 -2.72 1.05 13.77
N ALA A 11 -3.38 0.03 14.30
CA ALA A 11 -4.43 -0.67 13.57
C ALA A 11 -5.55 0.29 13.15
N MET A 12 -6.04 0.12 11.95
CA MET A 12 -7.20 0.84 11.44
C MET A 12 -8.47 0.35 12.14
N LYS A 13 -9.36 1.26 12.46
CA LYS A 13 -10.67 1.00 13.08
C LYS A 13 -11.78 1.41 12.12
N LYS A 14 -12.99 0.91 12.36
CA LYS A 14 -14.18 1.27 11.57
C LYS A 14 -14.40 2.78 11.50
N GLY A 15 -14.16 3.50 12.59
CA GLY A 15 -14.26 4.95 12.65
C GLY A 15 -13.27 5.70 11.79
N ASP A 16 -12.24 5.03 11.27
CA ASP A 16 -11.21 5.64 10.41
C ASP A 16 -11.57 5.60 8.92
N ILE A 17 -12.59 4.84 8.53
CA ILE A 17 -12.91 4.55 7.13
C ILE A 17 -13.12 5.84 6.31
N ASP A 18 -13.87 6.80 6.82
CA ASP A 18 -14.13 8.05 6.10
C ASP A 18 -12.85 8.86 5.89
N SER A 19 -12.00 8.97 6.90
CA SER A 19 -10.72 9.68 6.79
C SER A 19 -9.77 8.98 5.83
N VAL A 20 -9.73 7.64 5.87
CA VAL A 20 -8.92 6.82 4.98
C VAL A 20 -9.39 6.98 3.53
N ASN A 21 -10.69 6.88 3.29
CA ASN A 21 -11.25 7.01 1.94
C ASN A 21 -11.05 8.42 1.37
N ALA A 22 -11.05 9.46 2.21
CA ALA A 22 -10.73 10.81 1.77
C ALA A 22 -9.27 10.90 1.27
N ILE A 23 -8.33 10.24 1.94
CA ILE A 23 -6.92 10.18 1.50
C ILE A 23 -6.81 9.43 0.16
N ILE A 24 -7.48 8.29 0.04
CA ILE A 24 -7.48 7.49 -1.19
C ILE A 24 -8.03 8.31 -2.36
N GLU A 25 -9.14 9.00 -2.15
CA GLU A 25 -9.73 9.87 -3.18
C GLU A 25 -8.75 10.96 -3.61
N ALA A 26 -8.11 11.63 -2.66
CA ALA A 26 -7.12 12.67 -2.97
C ALA A 26 -5.94 12.10 -3.77
N CYS A 27 -5.47 10.90 -3.44
CA CYS A 27 -4.39 10.23 -4.17
C CYS A 27 -4.82 9.87 -5.60
N VAL A 28 -5.98 9.23 -5.75
CA VAL A 28 -6.50 8.80 -7.06
C VAL A 28 -6.76 9.98 -7.98
N MET A 29 -7.33 11.06 -7.46
CA MET A 29 -7.61 12.25 -8.24
C MET A 29 -6.34 12.98 -8.69
N GLY A 30 -5.21 12.73 -8.03
CA GLY A 30 -3.90 13.24 -8.43
C GLY A 30 -3.17 12.39 -9.49
N TRP A 31 -3.70 11.22 -9.85
CA TRP A 31 -3.07 10.36 -10.86
C TRP A 31 -3.18 10.95 -12.26
N ASP A 32 -2.22 10.60 -13.12
CA ASP A 32 -2.20 11.01 -14.54
C ASP A 32 -3.12 10.11 -15.37
N LEU A 33 -4.42 10.27 -15.16
CA LEU A 33 -5.50 9.56 -15.85
C LEU A 33 -6.62 10.55 -16.16
N PRO A 34 -7.45 10.25 -17.18
CA PRO A 34 -8.65 11.07 -17.44
C PRO A 34 -9.57 11.12 -16.22
N GLU A 35 -10.17 12.28 -15.98
CA GLU A 35 -11.08 12.53 -14.86
C GLU A 35 -12.17 11.45 -14.72
N ARG A 36 -12.78 11.08 -15.86
CA ARG A 36 -13.83 10.06 -15.88
C ARG A 36 -13.32 8.71 -15.39
N VAL A 37 -12.11 8.31 -15.80
CA VAL A 37 -11.48 7.05 -15.39
C VAL A 37 -11.23 7.06 -13.90
N LYS A 38 -10.69 8.15 -13.37
CA LYS A 38 -10.45 8.31 -11.93
C LYS A 38 -11.74 8.15 -11.13
N ARG A 39 -12.80 8.85 -11.52
CA ARG A 39 -14.09 8.79 -10.83
C ARG A 39 -14.71 7.39 -10.85
N LEU A 40 -14.65 6.70 -11.99
CA LEU A 40 -15.18 5.36 -12.11
C LEU A 40 -14.36 4.33 -11.29
N SER A 41 -13.07 4.59 -11.11
CA SER A 41 -12.17 3.69 -10.40
C SER A 41 -12.27 3.82 -8.87
N LEU A 42 -12.74 4.96 -8.35
CA LEU A 42 -12.76 5.23 -6.91
C LEU A 42 -13.44 4.14 -6.08
N GLY A 43 -14.54 3.59 -6.57
CA GLY A 43 -15.26 2.54 -5.87
C GLY A 43 -14.43 1.28 -5.65
N SER A 44 -13.46 1.00 -6.53
CA SER A 44 -12.56 -0.15 -6.43
C SER A 44 -11.44 0.07 -5.42
N TYR A 45 -11.10 1.30 -5.10
CA TYR A 45 -9.99 1.64 -4.20
C TYR A 45 -10.44 1.98 -2.79
N ARG A 46 -11.69 2.42 -2.60
CA ARG A 46 -12.23 2.73 -1.27
C ARG A 46 -12.38 1.48 -0.44
N TYR A 47 -12.16 1.62 0.85
CA TYR A 47 -12.35 0.53 1.81
C TYR A 47 -13.72 0.63 2.45
N THR A 48 -14.24 -0.55 2.86
CA THR A 48 -15.49 -0.72 3.59
C THR A 48 -15.20 -1.46 4.90
N GLU A 49 -16.18 -1.53 5.79
CA GLU A 49 -16.05 -2.34 7.01
C GLU A 49 -15.75 -3.81 6.69
N HIS A 50 -16.32 -4.32 5.61
CA HIS A 50 -16.08 -5.71 5.18
C HIS A 50 -14.61 -5.97 4.86
N ASP A 51 -13.91 -4.99 4.25
CA ASP A 51 -12.49 -5.13 3.94
C ASP A 51 -11.65 -5.32 5.20
N LEU A 52 -12.03 -4.69 6.32
CA LEU A 52 -11.33 -4.83 7.59
C LEU A 52 -11.42 -6.23 8.18
N ASP A 53 -12.41 -7.02 7.78
CA ASP A 53 -12.55 -8.41 8.21
C ASP A 53 -11.60 -9.34 7.45
N HIS A 54 -11.08 -8.92 6.30
CA HIS A 54 -10.26 -9.75 5.40
C HIS A 54 -8.84 -9.26 5.19
N LEU A 55 -8.58 -8.00 5.48
CA LEU A 55 -7.26 -7.39 5.31
C LEU A 55 -6.71 -6.95 6.67
N THR A 56 -5.40 -7.05 6.82
CA THR A 56 -4.71 -6.32 7.88
C THR A 56 -4.53 -4.88 7.40
N ALA A 57 -4.98 -3.94 8.18
CA ALA A 57 -4.94 -2.52 7.83
C ALA A 57 -4.35 -1.71 8.97
N VAL A 58 -3.42 -0.83 8.65
CA VAL A 58 -2.82 0.12 9.60
C VAL A 58 -2.90 1.53 9.06
N VAL A 59 -2.96 2.48 9.96
CA VAL A 59 -2.95 3.91 9.63
C VAL A 59 -1.75 4.58 10.27
N ALA A 60 -1.17 5.53 9.56
CA ALA A 60 -0.16 6.44 10.07
C ALA A 60 -0.86 7.69 10.59
N VAL A 61 -0.65 8.02 11.85
CA VAL A 61 -1.26 9.17 12.50
C VAL A 61 -0.18 10.18 12.84
N MET A 62 -0.38 11.41 12.44
CA MET A 62 0.52 12.52 12.72
C MET A 62 -0.11 13.41 13.78
N THR A 63 0.63 13.69 14.85
CA THR A 63 0.15 14.57 15.92
C THR A 63 -0.26 15.92 15.37
N GLY A 64 -1.50 16.33 15.66
CA GLY A 64 -2.08 17.60 15.19
C GLY A 64 -2.72 17.55 13.80
N ASN A 65 -2.50 16.49 13.01
CA ASN A 65 -3.02 16.35 11.64
C ASN A 65 -3.94 15.13 11.45
N GLY A 66 -3.99 14.23 12.40
CA GLY A 66 -4.77 13.00 12.29
C GLY A 66 -4.14 11.97 11.35
N ILE A 67 -4.96 11.18 10.67
CA ILE A 67 -4.50 10.14 9.76
C ILE A 67 -3.91 10.77 8.50
N VAL A 68 -2.69 10.36 8.16
CA VAL A 68 -1.94 10.86 7.00
C VAL A 68 -1.55 9.76 6.02
N GLY A 69 -1.77 8.49 6.36
CA GLY A 69 -1.45 7.38 5.47
C GLY A 69 -2.08 6.08 5.91
N ILE A 70 -2.14 5.14 4.98
CA ILE A 70 -2.72 3.79 5.18
C ILE A 70 -1.87 2.78 4.45
N ALA A 71 -1.72 1.59 5.06
CA ALA A 71 -1.26 0.40 4.37
C ALA A 71 -2.16 -0.78 4.70
N THR A 72 -2.40 -1.61 3.71
CA THR A 72 -3.19 -2.84 3.86
C THR A 72 -2.46 -4.00 3.20
N TRP A 73 -2.56 -5.17 3.80
CA TRP A 73 -1.93 -6.38 3.26
C TRP A 73 -2.70 -7.64 3.63
N ASN A 74 -2.41 -8.69 2.88
CA ASN A 74 -2.97 -10.02 3.07
C ASN A 74 -2.01 -11.05 2.46
N PHE A 75 -2.34 -12.32 2.58
CA PHE A 75 -1.54 -13.38 1.96
C PHE A 75 -1.61 -13.30 0.44
N THR A 76 -0.50 -13.63 -0.22
CA THR A 76 -0.38 -13.58 -1.67
C THR A 76 -0.71 -14.93 -2.28
N ALA A 77 -1.41 -14.92 -3.43
CA ALA A 77 -1.61 -16.12 -4.25
C ALA A 77 -0.26 -16.61 -4.81
N ALA A 78 -0.09 -17.93 -4.91
CA ALA A 78 1.18 -18.56 -5.31
C ALA A 78 1.69 -18.07 -6.68
N GLU A 79 0.80 -17.78 -7.63
CA GLU A 79 1.16 -17.29 -8.97
C GLU A 79 1.76 -15.88 -8.98
N ASP A 80 1.57 -15.12 -7.90
CA ASP A 80 2.11 -13.76 -7.76
C ASP A 80 3.39 -13.71 -6.91
N LEU A 81 3.95 -14.87 -6.60
CA LEU A 81 5.17 -15.00 -5.79
C LEU A 81 6.35 -15.48 -6.63
N PRO A 82 7.59 -15.12 -6.24
CA PRO A 82 8.76 -15.82 -6.77
C PRO A 82 8.66 -17.32 -6.47
N LYS A 83 9.23 -18.12 -7.34
CA LYS A 83 9.19 -19.57 -7.23
C LYS A 83 9.73 -20.05 -5.88
N ASN A 84 8.95 -20.90 -5.20
CA ASN A 84 9.26 -21.47 -3.90
C ASN A 84 9.37 -20.45 -2.75
N GLN A 85 8.79 -19.27 -2.92
CA GLN A 85 8.72 -18.24 -1.89
C GLN A 85 7.31 -18.12 -1.32
N HIS A 86 7.21 -17.70 -0.07
CA HIS A 86 5.95 -17.37 0.59
C HIS A 86 5.94 -15.88 0.95
N GLY A 87 4.85 -15.20 0.71
CA GLY A 87 4.80 -13.76 0.94
C GLY A 87 3.42 -13.22 1.22
N MET A 88 3.39 -11.96 1.60
CA MET A 88 2.18 -11.19 1.73
C MET A 88 2.10 -10.17 0.60
N GLN A 89 0.88 -9.83 0.21
CA GLN A 89 0.63 -8.78 -0.77
C GLN A 89 0.29 -7.48 -0.06
N LEU A 90 1.02 -6.43 -0.39
CA LEU A 90 0.66 -5.07 -0.04
C LEU A 90 -0.46 -4.63 -1.01
N HIS A 91 -1.70 -4.65 -0.51
CA HIS A 91 -2.88 -4.33 -1.32
C HIS A 91 -3.02 -2.84 -1.57
N GLY A 92 -2.70 -2.04 -0.58
CA GLY A 92 -2.81 -0.60 -0.68
C GLY A 92 -1.75 0.09 0.12
N LEU A 93 -1.24 1.18 -0.43
CA LEU A 93 -0.33 2.11 0.24
C LEU A 93 -0.68 3.50 -0.25
N TYR A 94 -1.22 4.30 0.64
CA TYR A 94 -1.64 5.66 0.32
C TYR A 94 -1.12 6.61 1.38
N VAL A 95 -0.52 7.70 0.95
CA VAL A 95 -0.09 8.80 1.81
C VAL A 95 -0.77 10.07 1.31
N ALA A 96 -1.38 10.82 2.23
CA ALA A 96 -2.03 12.07 1.88
C ALA A 96 -1.06 12.96 1.08
N PRO A 97 -1.50 13.56 -0.05
CA PRO A 97 -0.59 14.30 -0.93
C PRO A 97 0.26 15.36 -0.24
N ARG A 98 -0.29 16.07 0.75
CA ARG A 98 0.47 17.06 1.55
C ARG A 98 1.58 16.47 2.39
N HIS A 99 1.51 15.18 2.70
CA HIS A 99 2.42 14.49 3.61
C HIS A 99 3.34 13.51 2.89
N GLN A 100 3.31 13.47 1.56
CA GLN A 100 4.22 12.68 0.76
C GLN A 100 5.65 13.23 0.83
N ARG A 101 6.63 12.37 0.54
CA ARG A 101 8.07 12.69 0.57
C ARG A 101 8.60 13.05 1.95
N ARG A 102 7.94 12.59 3.01
CA ARG A 102 8.35 12.79 4.41
C ARG A 102 8.63 11.46 5.13
N GLY A 103 8.74 10.37 4.38
CA GLY A 103 9.06 9.06 4.94
C GLY A 103 7.86 8.28 5.51
N VAL A 104 6.64 8.77 5.37
CA VAL A 104 5.43 8.08 5.85
C VAL A 104 5.25 6.74 5.14
N GLY A 105 5.37 6.73 3.81
CA GLY A 105 5.25 5.52 3.01
C GLY A 105 6.28 4.46 3.39
N SER A 106 7.52 4.87 3.62
CA SER A 106 8.60 3.96 4.06
C SER A 106 8.29 3.32 5.41
N ARG A 107 7.76 4.09 6.35
CA ARG A 107 7.37 3.57 7.66
C ARG A 107 6.22 2.57 7.56
N LEU A 108 5.25 2.83 6.69
CA LEU A 108 4.15 1.91 6.42
C LEU A 108 4.63 0.62 5.77
N ILE A 109 5.53 0.71 4.79
CA ILE A 109 6.15 -0.48 4.17
C ILE A 109 6.92 -1.28 5.22
N ASN A 110 7.70 -0.62 6.07
CA ASN A 110 8.44 -1.31 7.15
C ASN A 110 7.50 -2.03 8.10
N CYS A 111 6.35 -1.46 8.41
CA CYS A 111 5.33 -2.11 9.23
C CYS A 111 4.82 -3.40 8.56
N ALA A 112 4.55 -3.36 7.26
CA ALA A 112 4.15 -4.54 6.50
C ALA A 112 5.25 -5.60 6.43
N LEU A 113 6.52 -5.19 6.28
CA LEU A 113 7.67 -6.10 6.29
C LEU A 113 7.83 -6.78 7.65
N GLU A 114 7.69 -6.04 8.75
CA GLU A 114 7.71 -6.60 10.10
C GLU A 114 6.60 -7.64 10.28
N ALA A 115 5.39 -7.34 9.81
CA ALA A 115 4.27 -8.27 9.86
C ALA A 115 4.56 -9.54 9.04
N ALA A 116 5.15 -9.40 7.86
CA ALA A 116 5.56 -10.55 7.04
C ALA A 116 6.59 -11.39 7.76
N ARG A 117 7.60 -10.75 8.36
CA ARG A 117 8.65 -11.43 9.13
C ARG A 117 8.07 -12.20 10.32
N GLU A 118 7.16 -11.59 11.08
CA GLU A 118 6.48 -12.20 12.22
C GLU A 118 5.64 -13.42 11.82
N GLN A 119 5.07 -13.40 10.60
CA GLN A 119 4.28 -14.49 10.05
C GLN A 119 5.15 -15.58 9.39
N GLY A 120 6.47 -15.45 9.42
CA GLY A 120 7.38 -16.40 8.77
C GLY A 120 7.38 -16.31 7.24
N MET A 121 6.90 -15.21 6.69
CA MET A 121 6.90 -14.96 5.24
C MET A 121 8.28 -14.47 4.78
N GLU A 122 8.58 -14.70 3.51
CA GLU A 122 9.88 -14.38 2.92
C GLU A 122 9.92 -12.99 2.29
N GLY A 123 8.77 -12.36 2.10
CA GLY A 123 8.70 -11.00 1.55
C GLY A 123 7.31 -10.48 1.31
N LEU A 124 7.28 -9.31 0.65
CA LEU A 124 6.07 -8.63 0.21
C LEU A 124 6.00 -8.58 -1.31
N THR A 125 4.80 -8.79 -1.85
CA THR A 125 4.50 -8.45 -3.23
C THR A 125 3.67 -7.17 -3.27
N VAL A 126 3.74 -6.46 -4.39
CA VAL A 126 2.85 -5.35 -4.70
C VAL A 126 2.47 -5.38 -6.17
N LYS A 127 1.20 -5.09 -6.46
CA LYS A 127 0.71 -4.83 -7.82
C LYS A 127 0.58 -3.32 -7.94
N ALA A 128 1.60 -2.67 -8.49
CA ALA A 128 1.69 -1.23 -8.51
C ALA A 128 1.00 -0.63 -9.74
N GLN A 129 0.51 0.60 -9.61
CA GLN A 129 0.20 1.42 -10.77
C GLN A 129 1.51 1.66 -11.53
N SER A 130 1.44 1.79 -12.87
CA SER A 130 2.64 1.99 -13.68
C SER A 130 3.50 3.17 -13.20
N ASP A 131 2.84 4.26 -12.77
CA ASP A 131 3.52 5.47 -12.28
C ASP A 131 4.19 5.27 -10.91
N ALA A 132 3.80 4.25 -10.17
CA ALA A 132 4.32 3.97 -8.83
C ALA A 132 5.48 2.98 -8.82
N THR A 133 5.79 2.33 -9.94
CA THR A 133 6.87 1.33 -10.00
C THR A 133 8.21 1.89 -9.57
N GLY A 134 8.54 3.09 -10.02
CA GLY A 134 9.78 3.78 -9.64
C GLY A 134 9.90 4.01 -8.14
N TYR A 135 8.80 4.36 -7.50
CA TYR A 135 8.76 4.53 -6.05
C TYR A 135 9.09 3.21 -5.34
N PHE A 136 8.43 2.13 -5.71
CA PHE A 136 8.68 0.83 -5.09
C PHE A 136 10.10 0.33 -5.36
N GLN A 137 10.60 0.53 -6.58
CA GLN A 137 11.99 0.20 -6.90
C GLN A 137 12.98 0.99 -6.02
N SER A 138 12.70 2.26 -5.75
CA SER A 138 13.52 3.07 -4.83
C SER A 138 13.48 2.57 -3.40
N ARG A 139 12.46 1.79 -3.02
CA ARG A 139 12.34 1.16 -1.71
C ARG A 139 12.95 -0.25 -1.68
N GLY A 140 13.58 -0.69 -2.75
CA GLY A 140 14.26 -1.99 -2.84
C GLY A 140 13.44 -3.10 -3.48
N PHE A 141 12.21 -2.83 -3.91
CA PHE A 141 11.42 -3.83 -4.64
C PHE A 141 12.01 -4.08 -6.01
N THR A 142 11.93 -5.32 -6.46
CA THR A 142 12.35 -5.74 -7.80
C THR A 142 11.16 -6.26 -8.59
N ASN A 143 11.17 -6.02 -9.89
CA ASN A 143 10.10 -6.48 -10.76
C ASN A 143 10.09 -8.01 -10.85
N LEU A 144 8.90 -8.59 -10.77
CA LEU A 144 8.70 -10.01 -11.08
C LEU A 144 8.56 -10.18 -12.59
N PRO A 145 9.12 -11.26 -13.17
CA PRO A 145 9.02 -11.50 -14.60
C PRO A 145 7.60 -11.82 -15.02
N VAL A 146 7.20 -11.35 -16.18
CA VAL A 146 5.94 -11.75 -16.83
C VAL A 146 6.20 -13.05 -17.59
N GLU A 147 5.70 -14.15 -17.06
CA GLU A 147 5.83 -15.48 -17.68
C GLU A 147 4.60 -15.82 -18.53
N ASN A 148 3.45 -15.28 -18.17
CA ASN A 148 2.19 -15.46 -18.91
C ASN A 148 1.52 -14.09 -19.05
N GLU A 149 1.55 -13.55 -20.27
CA GLU A 149 1.02 -12.21 -20.59
C GLU A 149 -0.49 -12.07 -20.33
N GLU A 150 -1.23 -13.15 -20.40
CA GLU A 150 -2.67 -13.14 -20.16
C GLU A 150 -3.01 -13.16 -18.67
N ARG A 151 -2.17 -13.80 -17.85
CA ARG A 151 -2.38 -13.98 -16.41
C ARG A 151 -1.65 -12.95 -15.58
N ASP A 152 -0.38 -12.66 -15.93
CA ASP A 152 0.50 -11.91 -15.07
C ASP A 152 0.40 -10.40 -15.29
N TYR A 153 0.02 -9.69 -14.22
CA TYR A 153 0.04 -8.23 -14.25
C TYR A 153 1.48 -7.73 -14.41
N PRO A 154 1.77 -6.80 -15.35
CA PRO A 154 3.16 -6.41 -15.68
C PRO A 154 3.91 -5.70 -14.55
N HIS A 155 3.20 -5.01 -13.67
CA HIS A 155 3.81 -4.18 -12.62
C HIS A 155 3.72 -4.84 -11.24
N ARG A 156 4.10 -6.11 -11.19
CA ARG A 156 4.26 -6.85 -9.94
C ARG A 156 5.70 -6.73 -9.46
N LEU A 157 5.86 -6.41 -8.18
CA LEU A 157 7.18 -6.24 -7.58
C LEU A 157 7.27 -7.08 -6.30
N TRP A 158 8.50 -7.39 -5.91
CA TRP A 158 8.82 -8.19 -4.75
C TRP A 158 9.91 -7.54 -3.91
N LEU A 159 9.73 -7.57 -2.58
CA LEU A 159 10.75 -7.16 -1.62
C LEU A 159 10.93 -8.29 -0.60
N ALA A 160 12.13 -8.88 -0.55
CA ALA A 160 12.49 -9.89 0.45
C ALA A 160 12.65 -9.24 1.83
N VAL A 161 12.19 -9.94 2.85
CA VAL A 161 12.41 -9.51 4.24
C VAL A 161 13.82 -9.80 4.72
#